data_8beac4dacfbd58adca42e4614d93e82a
#
_entry.id   8beac4dacfbd58adca42e4614d93e82a
#
_cell.length_a   1.000
_cell.length_b   1.000
_cell.length_c   1.000
_cell.angle_alpha   90.00
_cell.angle_beta   90.00
_cell.angle_gamma   90.00
#
_symmetry.space_group_name_H-M   'P 1'
#
loop_
_entity.id
_entity.type
_entity.pdbx_description
1 polymer ?
#
loop_
_entity_poly.entity_id
_entity_poly.type
_entity_poly.pdbx_seq_one_letter_code
_entity_poly.pdbx_strand_id
1 'polypeptide(L)'
;MRKLSLIFIILLSSTALFAQNPNRVVKHIEVELNVGTLNSYASGAVELRYNFPQHWDIGARACVDGIAVAGGSGNSFNIISDYNFAQEKRVSPFVGIGTGLYISIPGDYVPKIDNSYYFHLMPRFGIEICDRLRITGYLNIIPGYNNFADAGISLGFVFGGGKENKIKYKNR
;
A
#
# COMPACT_ATOMS: atom_id res chain seq x y z
N MET A 1 -14.29 -9.36 20.41
CA MET A 1 -13.25 -8.31 20.35
C MET A 1 -11.94 -8.72 21.06
N ARG A 2 -11.93 -9.25 22.30
CA ARG A 2 -10.68 -9.67 23.00
C ARG A 2 -9.80 -10.68 22.26
N LYS A 3 -10.38 -11.63 21.50
CA LYS A 3 -9.62 -12.65 20.73
C LYS A 3 -8.88 -12.07 19.53
N LEU A 4 -9.45 -11.05 18.85
CA LEU A 4 -8.78 -10.38 17.72
C LEU A 4 -7.58 -9.56 18.18
N SER A 5 -7.70 -8.87 19.34
CA SER A 5 -6.60 -8.12 19.94
C SER A 5 -5.42 -9.02 20.32
N LEU A 6 -5.72 -10.22 20.81
CA LEU A 6 -4.67 -11.19 21.20
C LEU A 6 -3.90 -11.70 19.98
N ILE A 7 -4.60 -12.00 18.88
CA ILE A 7 -3.98 -12.42 17.61
C ILE A 7 -3.10 -11.31 17.05
N PHE A 8 -3.55 -10.06 17.12
CA PHE A 8 -2.79 -8.91 16.65
C PHE A 8 -1.51 -8.67 17.49
N ILE A 9 -1.60 -8.84 18.80
CA ILE A 9 -0.45 -8.74 19.73
C ILE A 9 0.54 -9.89 19.47
N ILE A 10 0.07 -11.13 19.24
CA ILE A 10 0.92 -12.26 18.92
C ILE A 10 1.61 -12.09 17.57
N LEU A 11 0.93 -11.58 16.56
CA LEU A 11 1.51 -11.25 15.25
C LEU A 11 2.57 -10.14 15.36
N LEU A 12 2.33 -9.10 16.15
CA LEU A 12 3.29 -8.02 16.41
C LEU A 12 4.50 -8.52 17.21
N SER A 13 4.30 -9.37 18.22
CA SER A 13 5.38 -9.90 19.04
C SER A 13 6.23 -10.94 18.30
N SER A 14 5.65 -11.75 17.43
CA SER A 14 6.40 -12.70 16.60
C SER A 14 7.35 -12.02 15.63
N THR A 15 7.00 -10.85 15.11
CA THR A 15 7.90 -10.07 14.24
C THR A 15 9.11 -9.50 14.98
N ALA A 16 9.02 -9.27 16.29
CA ALA A 16 10.13 -8.79 17.10
C ALA A 16 11.21 -9.86 17.36
N LEU A 17 10.86 -11.14 17.30
CA LEU A 17 11.76 -12.27 17.62
C LEU A 17 12.70 -12.68 16.47
N PHE A 18 12.47 -12.23 15.24
CA PHE A 18 13.39 -12.53 14.14
C PHE A 18 14.56 -11.57 14.14
N ALA A 19 15.75 -12.09 14.45
CA ALA A 19 16.98 -11.34 14.66
C ALA A 19 17.21 -10.21 13.65
N GLN A 20 17.44 -9.01 14.17
CA GLN A 20 17.86 -7.84 13.42
C GLN A 20 19.23 -8.13 12.78
N ASN A 21 19.37 -7.82 11.51
CA ASN A 21 20.67 -7.80 10.85
C ASN A 21 21.10 -6.33 10.72
N PRO A 22 21.92 -5.80 11.65
CA PRO A 22 22.23 -4.36 11.72
C PRO A 22 23.07 -3.84 10.54
N ASN A 23 23.43 -4.70 9.59
CA ASN A 23 24.31 -4.38 8.47
C ASN A 23 23.56 -4.25 7.13
N ARG A 24 22.24 -4.22 7.11
CA ARG A 24 21.47 -4.00 5.87
C ARG A 24 21.36 -2.52 5.53
N VAL A 25 21.70 -2.19 4.29
CA VAL A 25 21.44 -0.86 3.72
C VAL A 25 20.10 -0.88 3.02
N VAL A 26 19.25 0.05 3.35
CA VAL A 26 17.96 0.23 2.67
C VAL A 26 18.20 1.04 1.40
N LYS A 27 17.72 0.55 0.27
CA LYS A 27 17.70 1.33 -0.97
C LYS A 27 16.54 2.31 -0.92
N HIS A 28 16.82 3.55 -1.31
CA HIS A 28 15.90 4.65 -1.07
C HIS A 28 14.69 4.68 -2.01
N ILE A 29 14.84 4.25 -3.26
CA ILE A 29 13.79 4.40 -4.28
C ILE A 29 13.23 3.05 -4.66
N GLU A 30 11.91 2.95 -4.64
CA GLU A 30 11.13 1.78 -5.04
C GLU A 30 10.01 2.17 -5.99
N VAL A 31 9.77 1.29 -6.96
CA VAL A 31 8.58 1.33 -7.81
C VAL A 31 7.79 0.05 -7.55
N GLU A 32 6.51 0.16 -7.29
CA GLU A 32 5.63 -0.98 -7.06
C GLU A 32 4.51 -1.00 -8.09
N LEU A 33 4.28 -2.17 -8.67
CA LEU A 33 3.11 -2.44 -9.51
C LEU A 33 2.14 -3.31 -8.72
N ASN A 34 0.93 -2.85 -8.57
CA ASN A 34 -0.11 -3.49 -7.79
C ASN A 34 -1.25 -3.97 -8.67
N VAL A 35 -1.77 -5.15 -8.35
CA VAL A 35 -3.07 -5.62 -8.81
C VAL A 35 -3.88 -6.05 -7.59
N GLY A 36 -5.18 -5.82 -7.62
CA GLY A 36 -6.00 -6.12 -6.47
C GLY A 36 -7.48 -6.01 -6.74
N THR A 37 -8.22 -5.90 -5.67
CA THR A 37 -9.68 -5.70 -5.72
C THR A 37 -10.09 -4.61 -4.76
N LEU A 38 -11.11 -3.86 -5.15
CA LEU A 38 -11.83 -2.92 -4.33
C LEU A 38 -13.32 -3.25 -4.43
N ASN A 39 -13.98 -3.60 -3.32
CA ASN A 39 -15.38 -4.04 -3.29
C ASN A 39 -15.74 -5.07 -4.38
N SER A 40 -14.89 -6.09 -4.57
CA SER A 40 -15.04 -7.13 -5.60
C SER A 40 -14.78 -6.69 -7.04
N TYR A 41 -14.40 -5.46 -7.30
CA TYR A 41 -13.96 -4.99 -8.61
C TYR A 41 -12.45 -5.05 -8.73
N ALA A 42 -11.95 -5.36 -9.92
CA ALA A 42 -10.52 -5.36 -10.17
C ALA A 42 -9.94 -3.95 -10.05
N SER A 43 -8.76 -3.84 -9.46
CA SER A 43 -8.02 -2.59 -9.34
C SER A 43 -6.56 -2.80 -9.75
N GLY A 44 -5.94 -1.73 -10.27
CA GLY A 44 -4.52 -1.70 -10.60
C GLY A 44 -3.90 -0.39 -10.13
N ALA A 45 -2.67 -0.45 -9.62
CA ALA A 45 -1.98 0.74 -9.16
C ALA A 45 -0.48 0.70 -9.43
N VAL A 46 0.09 1.90 -9.53
CA VAL A 46 1.54 2.11 -9.53
C VAL A 46 1.88 3.00 -8.34
N GLU A 47 2.91 2.60 -7.58
CA GLU A 47 3.44 3.37 -6.47
C GLU A 47 4.91 3.70 -6.72
N LEU A 48 5.30 4.93 -6.39
CA LEU A 48 6.69 5.35 -6.30
C LEU A 48 6.95 5.75 -4.86
N ARG A 49 7.91 5.10 -4.19
CA ARG A 49 8.23 5.34 -2.78
C ARG A 49 9.70 5.70 -2.59
N TYR A 50 9.93 6.52 -1.59
CA TYR A 50 11.23 6.80 -1.02
C TYR A 50 11.30 6.26 0.40
N ASN A 51 12.23 5.35 0.67
CA ASN A 51 12.41 4.67 1.94
C ASN A 51 13.44 5.43 2.78
N PHE A 52 13.01 5.89 3.95
CA PHE A 52 13.90 6.51 4.93
C PHE A 52 14.51 5.44 5.87
N PRO A 53 15.74 5.69 6.37
CA PRO A 53 16.38 4.76 7.31
C PRO A 53 15.63 4.57 8.63
N GLN A 54 14.71 5.48 8.96
CA GLN A 54 13.94 5.49 10.22
C GLN A 54 12.61 4.74 10.12
N HIS A 55 12.53 3.72 9.29
CA HIS A 55 11.32 2.91 9.08
C HIS A 55 10.14 3.60 8.37
N TRP A 56 10.32 4.82 7.90
CA TRP A 56 9.29 5.56 7.17
C TRP A 56 9.49 5.45 5.66
N ASP A 57 8.39 5.28 4.96
CA ASP A 57 8.33 5.42 3.50
C ASP A 57 7.37 6.56 3.17
N ILE A 58 7.73 7.38 2.19
CA ILE A 58 6.86 8.41 1.63
C ILE A 58 6.83 8.21 0.12
N GLY A 59 5.66 8.33 -0.47
CA GLY A 59 5.53 8.12 -1.91
C GLY A 59 4.28 8.70 -2.52
N ALA A 60 4.12 8.40 -3.80
CA ALA A 60 2.94 8.71 -4.57
C ALA A 60 2.34 7.41 -5.15
N ARG A 61 1.02 7.32 -5.18
CA ARG A 61 0.26 6.22 -5.73
C ARG A 61 -0.75 6.75 -6.76
N ALA A 62 -0.74 6.17 -7.96
CA ALA A 62 -1.79 6.31 -8.94
C ALA A 62 -2.53 4.98 -9.06
N CYS A 63 -3.85 4.99 -8.97
CA CYS A 63 -4.68 3.80 -8.98
C CYS A 63 -5.87 3.97 -9.91
N VAL A 64 -6.23 2.89 -10.58
CA VAL A 64 -7.50 2.72 -11.28
C VAL A 64 -8.32 1.71 -10.49
N ASP A 65 -9.37 2.19 -9.85
CA ASP A 65 -10.28 1.39 -9.03
C ASP A 65 -11.54 1.08 -9.82
N GLY A 66 -11.96 -0.19 -9.74
CA GLY A 66 -13.20 -0.60 -10.39
C GLY A 66 -13.11 -0.54 -11.90
N ILE A 67 -12.26 -1.37 -12.51
CA ILE A 67 -12.41 -1.72 -13.93
C ILE A 67 -13.73 -2.49 -14.03
N ALA A 68 -14.82 -1.77 -13.89
CA ALA A 68 -16.14 -2.33 -13.90
C ALA A 68 -16.58 -2.49 -15.34
N VAL A 69 -17.05 -3.66 -15.64
CA VAL A 69 -17.53 -4.06 -16.97
C VAL A 69 -18.76 -3.25 -17.42
N ALA A 70 -19.40 -2.46 -16.57
CA ALA A 70 -20.62 -1.73 -16.96
C ALA A 70 -20.99 -0.47 -16.17
N GLY A 71 -20.29 -0.07 -15.14
CA GLY A 71 -20.83 0.93 -14.19
C GLY A 71 -19.99 2.17 -13.92
N GLY A 72 -18.92 2.38 -14.64
CA GLY A 72 -17.97 3.46 -14.36
C GLY A 72 -16.70 2.96 -13.65
N SER A 73 -15.71 3.82 -13.61
CA SER A 73 -14.42 3.55 -12.96
C SER A 73 -14.05 4.70 -12.04
N GLY A 74 -13.16 4.44 -11.09
CA GLY A 74 -12.55 5.46 -10.26
C GLY A 74 -11.06 5.53 -10.51
N ASN A 75 -10.52 6.73 -10.54
CA ASN A 75 -9.07 6.95 -10.53
C ASN A 75 -8.69 7.66 -9.24
N SER A 76 -7.61 7.25 -8.61
CA SER A 76 -7.12 7.96 -7.43
C SER A 76 -5.64 8.31 -7.56
N PHE A 77 -5.29 9.50 -7.04
CA PHE A 77 -3.92 9.99 -6.93
C PHE A 77 -3.67 10.36 -5.48
N ASN A 78 -2.76 9.65 -4.83
CA ASN A 78 -2.51 9.79 -3.41
C ASN A 78 -1.04 10.05 -3.12
N ILE A 79 -0.78 10.87 -2.13
CA ILE A 79 0.48 10.87 -1.39
C ILE A 79 0.31 9.83 -0.30
N ILE A 80 1.28 8.94 -0.15
CA ILE A 80 1.26 7.85 0.82
C ILE A 80 2.41 7.98 1.79
N SER A 81 2.18 7.57 3.03
CA SER A 81 3.21 7.46 4.06
C SER A 81 2.98 6.18 4.85
N ASP A 82 3.99 5.33 4.90
CA ASP A 82 3.95 4.04 5.59
C ASP A 82 5.04 3.98 6.66
N TYR A 83 4.74 3.33 7.77
CA TYR A 83 5.69 2.97 8.80
C TYR A 83 5.93 1.46 8.80
N ASN A 84 7.16 1.05 8.55
CA ASN A 84 7.58 -0.34 8.51
C ASN A 84 8.13 -0.78 9.86
N PHE A 85 7.47 -1.71 10.52
CA PHE A 85 7.87 -2.19 11.86
C PHE A 85 9.17 -2.98 11.86
N ALA A 86 9.53 -3.58 10.75
CA ALA A 86 10.66 -4.51 10.65
C ALA A 86 11.39 -4.36 9.31
N GLN A 87 11.72 -3.12 8.92
CA GLN A 87 12.32 -2.75 7.64
C GLN A 87 13.60 -3.55 7.29
N GLU A 88 14.28 -4.11 8.29
CA GLU A 88 15.50 -4.90 8.13
C GLU A 88 15.27 -6.40 7.97
N LYS A 89 14.01 -6.87 8.06
CA LYS A 89 13.67 -8.28 8.03
C LYS A 89 13.16 -8.71 6.65
N ARG A 90 13.15 -10.03 6.42
CA ARG A 90 12.56 -10.61 5.21
C ARG A 90 11.05 -10.41 5.11
N VAL A 91 10.39 -10.30 6.25
CA VAL A 91 8.97 -9.99 6.35
C VAL A 91 8.84 -8.74 7.19
N SER A 92 8.33 -7.69 6.58
CA SER A 92 8.18 -6.36 7.19
C SER A 92 6.71 -5.97 7.20
N PRO A 93 6.03 -6.08 8.34
CA PRO A 93 4.70 -5.50 8.50
C PRO A 93 4.76 -3.98 8.43
N PHE A 94 3.72 -3.37 7.89
CA PHE A 94 3.60 -1.92 7.83
C PHE A 94 2.18 -1.46 8.11
N VAL A 95 2.06 -0.22 8.54
CA VAL A 95 0.82 0.55 8.58
C VAL A 95 1.07 1.91 7.96
N GLY A 96 0.06 2.48 7.34
CA GLY A 96 0.22 3.76 6.67
C GLY A 96 -1.09 4.44 6.36
N ILE A 97 -0.96 5.58 5.72
CA ILE A 97 -2.06 6.39 5.27
C ILE A 97 -1.73 6.98 3.89
N GLY A 98 -2.73 7.02 3.03
CA GLY A 98 -2.71 7.79 1.80
C GLY A 98 -3.73 8.91 1.87
N THR A 99 -3.47 10.00 1.17
CA THR A 99 -4.42 11.09 0.99
C THR A 99 -4.26 11.71 -0.39
N GLY A 100 -5.35 12.17 -0.97
CA GLY A 100 -5.29 12.75 -2.32
C GLY A 100 -6.65 13.00 -2.93
N LEU A 101 -6.72 12.81 -4.24
CA LEU A 101 -7.90 13.03 -5.04
C LEU A 101 -8.44 11.71 -5.60
N TYR A 102 -9.74 11.56 -5.53
CA TYR A 102 -10.49 10.51 -6.18
C TYR A 102 -11.33 11.12 -7.30
N ILE A 103 -11.26 10.55 -8.49
CA ILE A 103 -11.98 10.99 -9.69
C ILE A 103 -12.95 9.87 -10.05
N SER A 104 -14.23 10.13 -9.90
CA SER A 104 -15.28 9.21 -10.34
C SER A 104 -15.58 9.47 -11.81
N ILE A 105 -15.46 8.43 -12.62
CA ILE A 105 -15.76 8.45 -14.06
C ILE A 105 -17.04 7.63 -14.27
N PRO A 106 -18.17 8.27 -14.61
CA PRO A 106 -19.41 7.55 -14.87
C PRO A 106 -19.28 6.61 -16.09
N GLY A 107 -19.98 5.49 -16.06
CA GLY A 107 -20.01 4.56 -17.19
C GLY A 107 -20.86 5.07 -18.36
N ASP A 108 -20.67 4.50 -19.53
CA ASP A 108 -21.30 4.89 -20.79
C ASP A 108 -22.83 4.81 -20.79
N TYR A 109 -23.42 4.11 -19.84
CA TYR A 109 -24.88 3.96 -19.70
C TYR A 109 -25.56 5.08 -18.89
N VAL A 110 -24.78 6.00 -18.32
CA VAL A 110 -25.34 7.12 -17.55
C VAL A 110 -25.29 8.39 -18.41
N PRO A 111 -26.43 9.05 -18.67
CA PRO A 111 -26.44 10.24 -19.53
C PRO A 111 -25.58 11.34 -18.93
N LYS A 112 -24.52 11.73 -19.65
CA LYS A 112 -23.64 12.90 -19.45
C LYS A 112 -23.56 13.43 -18.01
N ILE A 113 -23.02 12.64 -17.11
CA ILE A 113 -22.58 13.14 -15.81
C ILE A 113 -21.11 13.49 -15.96
N ASP A 114 -20.74 14.72 -15.60
CA ASP A 114 -19.36 15.16 -15.60
C ASP A 114 -18.54 14.40 -14.54
N ASN A 115 -17.25 14.28 -14.76
CA ASN A 115 -16.34 13.70 -13.77
C ASN A 115 -16.44 14.45 -12.45
N SER A 116 -16.56 13.71 -11.37
CA SER A 116 -16.63 14.28 -10.03
C SER A 116 -15.32 14.06 -9.28
N TYR A 117 -14.87 15.08 -8.57
CA TYR A 117 -13.61 15.09 -7.83
C TYR A 117 -13.91 15.13 -6.34
N TYR A 118 -13.30 14.21 -5.61
CA TYR A 118 -13.49 14.08 -4.17
C TYR A 118 -12.15 14.03 -3.45
N PHE A 119 -12.13 14.52 -2.22
CA PHE A 119 -11.04 14.25 -1.30
C PHE A 119 -11.02 12.76 -0.96
N HIS A 120 -9.84 12.18 -0.84
CA HIS A 120 -9.65 10.75 -0.59
C HIS A 120 -8.69 10.52 0.59
N LEU A 121 -9.12 9.69 1.52
CA LEU A 121 -8.29 9.15 2.60
C LEU A 121 -8.19 7.64 2.44
N MET A 122 -6.98 7.10 2.61
CA MET A 122 -6.70 5.68 2.42
C MET A 122 -5.82 5.13 3.56
N PRO A 123 -6.41 4.84 4.74
CA PRO A 123 -5.72 4.01 5.72
C PRO A 123 -5.32 2.68 5.10
N ARG A 124 -4.07 2.27 5.34
CA ARG A 124 -3.51 1.05 4.72
C ARG A 124 -2.63 0.29 5.71
N PHE A 125 -2.57 -1.03 5.53
CA PHE A 125 -1.72 -1.91 6.31
C PHE A 125 -1.34 -3.11 5.47
N GLY A 126 -0.26 -3.78 5.83
CA GLY A 126 0.13 -4.97 5.08
C GLY A 126 1.45 -5.55 5.52
N ILE A 127 1.97 -6.39 4.66
CA ILE A 127 3.28 -7.02 4.83
C ILE A 127 4.07 -6.93 3.53
N GLU A 128 5.36 -6.67 3.66
CA GLU A 128 6.33 -6.77 2.58
C GLU A 128 7.19 -8.01 2.79
N ILE A 129 7.37 -8.82 1.75
CA ILE A 129 8.07 -10.09 1.79
C ILE A 129 9.29 -10.03 0.86
N CYS A 130 10.48 -10.26 1.44
CA CYS A 130 11.76 -10.33 0.72
C CYS A 130 12.07 -9.08 -0.13
N ASP A 131 11.54 -7.91 0.25
CA ASP A 131 11.71 -6.64 -0.47
C ASP A 131 11.24 -6.73 -1.96
N ARG A 132 10.26 -7.59 -2.25
CA ARG A 132 9.80 -7.88 -3.62
C ARG A 132 8.29 -8.00 -3.74
N LEU A 133 7.66 -8.56 -2.74
CA LEU A 133 6.23 -8.82 -2.76
C LEU A 133 5.59 -8.04 -1.62
N ARG A 134 4.55 -7.29 -1.93
CA ARG A 134 3.80 -6.52 -0.94
C ARG A 134 2.32 -6.87 -1.00
N ILE A 135 1.76 -7.24 0.15
CA ILE A 135 0.33 -7.49 0.31
C ILE A 135 -0.22 -6.33 1.12
N THR A 136 -1.15 -5.60 0.56
CA THR A 136 -1.72 -4.39 1.17
C THR A 136 -3.22 -4.50 1.28
N GLY A 137 -3.75 -4.37 2.50
CA GLY A 137 -5.15 -4.09 2.76
C GLY A 137 -5.35 -2.58 2.93
N TYR A 138 -6.40 -2.02 2.38
CA TYR A 138 -6.69 -0.59 2.46
C TYR A 138 -8.18 -0.30 2.50
N LEU A 139 -8.52 0.87 3.03
CA LEU A 139 -9.88 1.42 2.99
C LEU A 139 -9.84 2.72 2.20
N ASN A 140 -10.69 2.83 1.19
CA ASN A 140 -10.92 4.09 0.50
C ASN A 140 -12.05 4.84 1.20
N ILE A 141 -11.73 5.92 1.87
CA ILE A 141 -12.69 6.80 2.53
C ILE A 141 -12.84 8.05 1.66
N ILE A 142 -14.03 8.25 1.10
CA ILE A 142 -14.31 9.32 0.15
C ILE A 142 -15.50 10.14 0.68
N PRO A 143 -15.25 11.17 1.52
CA PRO A 143 -16.31 12.01 2.05
C PRO A 143 -17.12 12.67 0.94
N GLY A 144 -18.45 12.60 1.03
CA GLY A 144 -19.34 13.17 0.02
C GLY A 144 -19.66 12.26 -1.17
N TYR A 145 -19.06 11.07 -1.25
CA TYR A 145 -19.42 10.05 -2.23
C TYR A 145 -20.47 9.10 -1.66
N ASN A 146 -21.30 8.50 -2.53
CA ASN A 146 -22.41 7.63 -2.10
C ASN A 146 -21.96 6.43 -1.26
N ASN A 147 -20.79 5.86 -1.58
CA ASN A 147 -20.13 4.85 -0.76
C ASN A 147 -19.03 5.53 0.04
N PHE A 148 -19.31 5.84 1.29
CA PHE A 148 -18.39 6.54 2.17
C PHE A 148 -17.05 5.80 2.38
N ALA A 149 -17.06 4.46 2.38
CA ALA A 149 -15.86 3.67 2.59
C ALA A 149 -15.92 2.34 1.82
N ASP A 150 -14.87 2.08 1.07
CA ASP A 150 -14.66 0.84 0.30
C ASP A 150 -13.41 0.11 0.78
N ALA A 151 -13.51 -1.20 1.00
CA ALA A 151 -12.38 -2.01 1.40
C ALA A 151 -11.70 -2.67 0.19
N GLY A 152 -10.38 -2.67 0.17
CA GLY A 152 -9.59 -3.28 -0.87
C GLY A 152 -8.42 -4.11 -0.34
N ILE A 153 -7.96 -5.03 -1.19
CA ILE A 153 -6.73 -5.77 -1.01
C ILE A 153 -5.94 -5.77 -2.31
N SER A 154 -4.64 -5.57 -2.24
CA SER A 154 -3.76 -5.62 -3.41
C SER A 154 -2.51 -6.44 -3.15
N LEU A 155 -2.00 -7.03 -4.24
CA LEU A 155 -0.72 -7.70 -4.32
C LEU A 155 0.20 -6.84 -5.20
N GLY A 156 1.29 -6.39 -4.63
CA GLY A 156 2.27 -5.54 -5.30
C GLY A 156 3.58 -6.26 -5.56
N PHE A 157 4.19 -5.96 -6.70
CA PHE A 157 5.54 -6.38 -7.03
C PHE A 157 6.46 -5.16 -6.96
N VAL A 158 7.49 -5.22 -6.10
CA VAL A 158 8.40 -4.12 -5.82
C VAL A 158 9.66 -4.25 -6.67
N PHE A 159 9.99 -3.18 -7.38
CA PHE A 159 11.20 -3.02 -8.19
C PHE A 159 12.06 -1.90 -7.60
N GLY A 160 13.36 -2.01 -7.77
CA GLY A 160 14.29 -1.06 -7.16
C GLY A 160 14.59 -1.47 -5.75
N GLY A 161 14.26 -0.70 -4.76
CA GLY A 161 14.39 -0.99 -3.34
C GLY A 161 15.23 -2.20 -2.94
N GLY A 162 15.08 -2.61 -1.74
CA GLY A 162 15.76 -3.79 -1.22
C GLY A 162 16.97 -3.46 -0.38
N LYS A 163 17.36 -4.44 0.41
CA LYS A 163 18.39 -4.30 1.45
C LYS A 163 19.67 -4.99 1.02
N GLU A 164 20.77 -4.27 0.99
CA GLU A 164 22.08 -4.86 0.72
C GLU A 164 22.72 -5.34 2.03
N ASN A 165 23.26 -6.58 2.01
CA ASN A 165 24.08 -7.07 3.11
C ASN A 165 25.49 -6.46 3.02
N LYS A 166 25.84 -5.54 3.92
CA LYS A 166 27.21 -4.97 4.01
C LYS A 166 28.30 -6.00 4.34
N ILE A 167 27.95 -7.21 4.77
CA ILE A 167 28.90 -8.24 5.22
C ILE A 167 29.81 -8.72 4.08
N LYS A 168 29.42 -8.56 2.81
CA LYS A 168 30.24 -8.99 1.66
C LYS A 168 31.54 -8.21 1.46
N TYR A 169 31.71 -7.05 2.07
CA TYR A 169 32.84 -6.16 1.80
C TYR A 169 33.90 -6.09 2.90
N LYS A 170 33.72 -6.81 4.01
CA LYS A 170 34.68 -6.78 5.12
C LYS A 170 35.76 -7.86 5.07
N ASN A 171 35.68 -8.77 4.11
CA ASN A 171 36.64 -9.90 3.92
C ASN A 171 37.39 -9.85 2.59
N ARG A 172 37.74 -8.64 2.12
CA ARG A 172 38.71 -8.46 1.06
C ARG A 172 39.82 -7.52 1.48
#